data_48baaba7dc91d4de2cc7e9e7f2203ed1
#
_entry.id   48baaba7dc91d4de2cc7e9e7f2203ed1
#
_cell.length_a   1.000
_cell.length_b   1.000
_cell.length_c   1.000
_cell.angle_alpha   90.00
_cell.angle_beta   90.00
_cell.angle_gamma   90.00
#
_symmetry.space_group_name_H-M   'P 1'
#
loop_
_entity.id
_entity.type
_entity.pdbx_description
1 polymer ?
#
loop_
_entity_poly.entity_id
_entity_poly.type
_entity_poly.pdbx_seq_one_letter_code
_entity_poly.pdbx_strand_id
1 'polypeptide(L)'
;IESLGQQNAKVNIRKYGLLRADYERIIAIIPSIRRAVSMREFRYTLRVSDRSSDSKLVGCMQPYRELNQLEIARGRWLSQRDHGKKVVVLAHDTARRLFPYQNPIRQKVWVGKELYTVVGETKPRTASAAIGGSMDAREYNLDAYIPLSTMEIRIGDRVMKRVGSSWQGEEVQLSQITIGVDAIENVDETAAIIQTLLAKYHAQEDYAVVVPKELLIQAERQR
;
A
#
# COMPACT_ATOMS: atom_id res chain seq x y z
N ILE A 1 -8.62 -49.80 -17.61
CA ILE A 1 -8.11 -48.42 -17.77
C ILE A 1 -8.91 -47.56 -16.82
N GLU A 2 -8.43 -47.39 -15.61
CA GLU A 2 -9.07 -46.55 -14.61
C GLU A 2 -8.71 -45.10 -14.88
N SER A 3 -9.73 -44.25 -15.01
CA SER A 3 -9.59 -42.81 -15.11
C SER A 3 -9.20 -42.24 -13.74
N LEU A 4 -7.97 -41.75 -13.62
CA LEU A 4 -7.51 -40.96 -12.48
C LEU A 4 -8.38 -39.69 -12.35
N GLY A 5 -9.26 -39.71 -11.35
CA GLY A 5 -10.11 -38.57 -11.02
C GLY A 5 -9.25 -37.32 -10.75
N GLN A 6 -9.52 -36.26 -11.51
CA GLN A 6 -9.00 -34.93 -11.22
C GLN A 6 -9.49 -34.52 -9.83
N GLN A 7 -8.60 -34.55 -8.87
CA GLN A 7 -8.82 -33.89 -7.59
C GLN A 7 -8.85 -32.38 -7.87
N ASN A 8 -10.05 -31.82 -7.94
CA ASN A 8 -10.28 -30.39 -7.93
C ASN A 8 -9.76 -29.85 -6.59
N ALA A 9 -8.53 -29.34 -6.59
CA ALA A 9 -8.00 -28.60 -5.47
C ALA A 9 -8.92 -27.41 -5.24
N LYS A 10 -9.73 -27.43 -4.18
CA LYS A 10 -10.56 -26.31 -3.78
C LYS A 10 -9.66 -25.15 -3.41
N VAL A 11 -9.55 -24.18 -4.31
CA VAL A 11 -8.87 -22.91 -4.05
C VAL A 11 -9.81 -22.08 -3.18
N ASN A 12 -9.44 -21.88 -1.94
CA ASN A 12 -10.20 -21.03 -1.02
C ASN A 12 -9.74 -19.58 -1.21
N ILE A 13 -10.61 -18.72 -1.74
CA ILE A 13 -10.33 -17.29 -1.94
C ILE A 13 -11.09 -16.53 -0.87
N ARG A 14 -10.35 -15.81 -0.02
CA ARG A 14 -10.92 -14.86 0.94
C ARG A 14 -10.97 -13.49 0.30
N LYS A 15 -12.17 -12.91 0.28
CA LYS A 15 -12.40 -11.53 -0.17
C LYS A 15 -12.76 -10.69 1.04
N TYR A 16 -12.00 -9.63 1.27
CA TYR A 16 -12.20 -8.74 2.42
C TYR A 16 -11.57 -7.36 2.20
N GLY A 17 -11.86 -6.42 3.10
CA GLY A 17 -11.27 -5.10 3.16
C GLY A 17 -11.98 -4.06 2.31
N LEU A 18 -11.37 -2.90 2.21
CA LEU A 18 -11.93 -1.73 1.54
C LEU A 18 -12.00 -1.90 0.02
N LEU A 19 -13.07 -1.38 -0.57
CA LEU A 19 -13.31 -1.40 -2.01
C LEU A 19 -12.97 -0.05 -2.65
N ARG A 20 -12.64 -0.05 -3.94
CA ARG A 20 -12.51 1.20 -4.73
C ARG A 20 -13.80 2.00 -4.73
N ALA A 21 -14.94 1.31 -4.77
CA ALA A 21 -16.24 1.93 -4.68
C ALA A 21 -16.45 2.68 -3.35
N ASP A 22 -15.86 2.22 -2.24
CA ASP A 22 -15.92 2.94 -0.97
C ASP A 22 -15.15 4.24 -1.04
N TYR A 23 -13.95 4.22 -1.63
CA TYR A 23 -13.16 5.42 -1.86
C TYR A 23 -13.94 6.46 -2.67
N GLU A 24 -14.55 6.05 -3.77
CA GLU A 24 -15.36 6.94 -4.62
C GLU A 24 -16.58 7.51 -3.91
N ARG A 25 -17.29 6.67 -3.14
CA ARG A 25 -18.47 7.10 -2.37
C ARG A 25 -18.10 8.08 -1.26
N ILE A 26 -17.03 7.81 -0.52
CA ILE A 26 -16.55 8.69 0.56
C ILE A 26 -16.26 10.08 0.00
N ILE A 27 -15.53 10.18 -1.10
CA ILE A 27 -15.19 11.47 -1.71
C ILE A 27 -16.44 12.18 -2.26
N ALA A 28 -17.36 11.44 -2.86
CA ALA A 28 -18.54 12.02 -3.47
C ALA A 28 -19.57 12.54 -2.45
N ILE A 29 -19.65 11.92 -1.27
CA ILE A 29 -20.71 12.20 -0.30
C ILE A 29 -20.28 13.21 0.77
N ILE A 30 -18.99 13.24 1.15
CA ILE A 30 -18.51 14.00 2.29
C ILE A 30 -17.78 15.28 1.84
N PRO A 31 -18.40 16.46 1.98
CA PRO A 31 -17.82 17.72 1.47
C PRO A 31 -16.66 18.24 2.32
N SER A 32 -16.55 17.84 3.59
CA SER A 32 -15.44 18.21 4.49
C SER A 32 -14.10 17.59 4.13
N ILE A 33 -14.06 16.68 3.15
CA ILE A 33 -12.84 16.02 2.71
C ILE A 33 -12.05 16.94 1.78
N ARG A 34 -10.84 17.31 2.20
CA ARG A 34 -9.89 18.05 1.35
C ARG A 34 -8.96 17.13 0.58
N ARG A 35 -8.61 16.00 1.15
CA ARG A 35 -7.69 15.05 0.55
C ARG A 35 -8.09 13.62 0.90
N ALA A 36 -8.06 12.76 -0.07
CA ALA A 36 -8.22 11.34 0.12
C ALA A 36 -7.11 10.60 -0.64
N VAL A 37 -6.48 9.65 0.00
CA VAL A 37 -5.41 8.85 -0.59
C VAL A 37 -5.67 7.39 -0.28
N SER A 38 -5.83 6.60 -1.32
CA SER A 38 -5.96 5.16 -1.22
C SER A 38 -4.63 4.47 -1.48
N MET A 39 -4.41 3.37 -0.80
CA MET A 39 -3.25 2.52 -1.02
C MET A 39 -3.59 1.04 -0.82
N ARG A 40 -2.78 0.17 -1.41
CA ARG A 40 -2.81 -1.26 -1.21
C ARG A 40 -1.41 -1.77 -0.94
N GLU A 41 -1.27 -2.64 0.04
CA GLU A 41 0.00 -3.24 0.39
C GLU A 41 -0.11 -4.74 0.60
N PHE A 42 0.97 -5.44 0.29
CA PHE A 42 1.16 -6.85 0.63
C PHE A 42 2.64 -7.22 0.54
N ARG A 43 3.01 -8.32 1.18
CA ARG A 43 4.40 -8.80 1.13
C ARG A 43 4.69 -9.43 -0.23
N TYR A 44 5.82 -9.03 -0.82
CA TYR A 44 6.25 -9.50 -2.12
C TYR A 44 7.77 -9.57 -2.23
N THR A 45 8.26 -10.60 -2.89
CA THR A 45 9.70 -10.76 -3.10
C THR A 45 10.13 -10.04 -4.38
N LEU A 46 11.04 -9.08 -4.22
CA LEU A 46 11.72 -8.38 -5.31
C LEU A 46 13.05 -9.09 -5.60
N ARG A 47 13.44 -9.13 -6.87
CA ARG A 47 14.67 -9.84 -7.29
C ARG A 47 15.48 -9.04 -8.30
N VAL A 48 16.83 -9.14 -8.15
CA VAL A 48 17.80 -8.62 -9.10
C VAL A 48 18.93 -9.64 -9.20
N SER A 49 19.07 -10.29 -10.34
CA SER A 49 20.04 -11.38 -10.54
C SER A 49 19.90 -12.47 -9.46
N ASP A 50 20.90 -12.67 -8.65
CA ASP A 50 20.99 -13.64 -7.55
C ASP A 50 20.50 -13.10 -6.19
N ARG A 51 20.12 -11.79 -6.14
CA ARG A 51 19.68 -11.12 -4.92
C ARG A 51 18.17 -11.01 -4.85
N SER A 52 17.67 -11.12 -3.64
CA SER A 52 16.24 -10.94 -3.36
C SER A 52 16.02 -10.11 -2.09
N SER A 53 14.89 -9.44 -2.04
CA SER A 53 14.40 -8.75 -0.85
C SER A 53 12.92 -9.06 -0.68
N ASP A 54 12.59 -9.62 0.48
CA ASP A 54 11.19 -9.73 0.90
C ASP A 54 10.77 -8.37 1.40
N SER A 55 9.98 -7.71 0.61
CA SER A 55 9.59 -6.32 0.80
C SER A 55 8.07 -6.21 0.91
N LYS A 56 7.61 -5.15 1.56
CA LYS A 56 6.22 -4.75 1.45
C LYS A 56 6.07 -3.96 0.15
N LEU A 57 5.32 -4.50 -0.81
CA LEU A 57 4.99 -3.80 -2.04
C LEU A 57 3.77 -2.92 -1.79
N VAL A 58 3.95 -1.62 -1.93
CA VAL A 58 2.93 -0.59 -1.68
C VAL A 58 2.53 0.04 -3.01
N GLY A 59 1.32 -0.25 -3.45
CA GLY A 59 0.67 0.47 -4.53
C GLY A 59 0.02 1.73 -3.97
N CYS A 60 0.48 2.89 -4.38
CA CYS A 60 0.03 4.14 -3.79
C CYS A 60 -0.17 5.26 -4.81
N MET A 61 -0.90 6.27 -4.40
CA MET A 61 -1.08 7.52 -5.12
C MET A 61 0.06 8.50 -4.83
N GLN A 62 0.25 9.49 -5.70
CA GLN A 62 1.33 10.49 -5.55
C GLN A 62 1.36 11.15 -4.15
N PRO A 63 0.24 11.61 -3.54
CA PRO A 63 0.25 12.28 -2.25
C PRO A 63 0.65 11.39 -1.05
N TYR A 64 0.76 10.08 -1.25
CA TYR A 64 1.20 9.14 -0.22
C TYR A 64 2.55 9.51 0.40
N ARG A 65 3.47 10.05 -0.42
CA ARG A 65 4.78 10.55 0.02
C ARG A 65 4.66 11.58 1.13
N GLU A 66 3.85 12.60 0.90
CA GLU A 66 3.67 13.72 1.83
C GLU A 66 3.01 13.28 3.13
N LEU A 67 1.95 12.47 3.03
CA LEU A 67 1.25 11.93 4.19
C LEU A 67 2.14 11.08 5.09
N ASN A 68 3.07 10.33 4.48
CA ASN A 68 3.99 9.46 5.21
C ASN A 68 5.36 10.10 5.45
N GLN A 69 5.54 11.38 5.13
CA GLN A 69 6.78 12.13 5.31
C GLN A 69 8.01 11.41 4.71
N LEU A 70 7.83 10.83 3.52
CA LEU A 70 8.90 10.12 2.84
C LEU A 70 9.81 11.10 2.11
N GLU A 71 11.10 11.05 2.40
CA GLU A 71 12.10 11.84 1.73
C GLU A 71 12.83 11.01 0.67
N ILE A 72 13.11 11.63 -0.48
CA ILE A 72 13.88 11.00 -1.56
C ILE A 72 15.36 11.24 -1.33
N ALA A 73 16.14 10.16 -1.33
CA ALA A 73 17.60 10.20 -1.28
C ALA A 73 18.20 10.34 -2.67
N ARG A 74 17.63 9.63 -3.66
CA ARG A 74 18.10 9.64 -5.05
C ARG A 74 16.93 9.51 -6.00
N GLY A 75 17.05 10.08 -7.19
CA GLY A 75 16.03 10.02 -8.21
C GLY A 75 14.79 10.85 -7.89
N ARG A 76 13.61 10.31 -8.14
CA ARG A 76 12.33 11.01 -7.95
C ARG A 76 11.27 10.10 -7.33
N TRP A 77 10.23 10.72 -6.81
CA TRP A 77 9.00 10.03 -6.41
C TRP A 77 8.11 9.69 -7.61
N LEU A 78 7.09 8.88 -7.36
CA LEU A 78 6.02 8.58 -8.31
C LEU A 78 5.27 9.86 -8.70
N SER A 79 4.86 9.94 -9.95
CA SER A 79 4.11 11.07 -10.50
C SER A 79 2.84 10.58 -11.23
N GLN A 80 1.95 11.50 -11.56
CA GLN A 80 0.76 11.17 -12.37
C GLN A 80 1.13 10.59 -13.75
N ARG A 81 2.30 10.97 -14.31
CA ARG A 81 2.80 10.44 -15.57
C ARG A 81 3.19 8.96 -15.51
N ASP A 82 3.30 8.40 -14.31
CA ASP A 82 3.65 7.00 -14.09
C ASP A 82 2.44 6.07 -14.03
N HIS A 83 1.24 6.59 -14.26
CA HIS A 83 0.01 5.80 -14.31
C HIS A 83 0.16 4.58 -15.22
N GLY A 84 -0.06 3.39 -14.69
CA GLY A 84 0.05 2.11 -15.40
C GLY A 84 1.47 1.70 -15.83
N LYS A 85 2.51 2.51 -15.55
CA LYS A 85 3.89 2.22 -15.91
C LYS A 85 4.60 1.34 -14.91
N LYS A 86 5.51 0.51 -15.39
CA LYS A 86 6.36 -0.37 -14.58
C LYS A 86 7.55 0.40 -14.01
N VAL A 87 7.28 1.25 -13.05
CA VAL A 87 8.28 2.01 -12.30
C VAL A 87 8.15 1.69 -10.80
N VAL A 88 9.27 1.75 -10.10
CA VAL A 88 9.34 1.47 -8.66
C VAL A 88 10.25 2.47 -7.96
N VAL A 89 9.85 2.89 -6.76
CA VAL A 89 10.69 3.60 -5.80
C VAL A 89 11.03 2.62 -4.69
N LEU A 90 12.31 2.43 -4.42
CA LEU A 90 12.77 1.50 -3.39
C LEU A 90 12.99 2.23 -2.07
N ALA A 91 12.58 1.64 -0.97
CA ALA A 91 13.00 2.10 0.34
C ALA A 91 14.48 1.77 0.58
N HIS A 92 15.10 2.49 1.51
CA HIS A 92 16.55 2.48 1.72
C HIS A 92 17.14 1.06 1.84
N ASP A 93 16.59 0.23 2.73
CA ASP A 93 17.15 -1.10 2.98
C ASP A 93 16.86 -2.07 1.83
N THR A 94 15.72 -1.92 1.15
CA THR A 94 15.41 -2.67 -0.08
C THR A 94 16.43 -2.34 -1.17
N ALA A 95 16.73 -1.06 -1.37
CA ALA A 95 17.72 -0.62 -2.34
C ALA A 95 19.11 -1.17 -2.01
N ARG A 96 19.51 -1.14 -0.73
CA ARG A 96 20.80 -1.70 -0.27
C ARG A 96 20.90 -3.21 -0.43
N ARG A 97 19.83 -3.95 -0.19
CA ARG A 97 19.81 -5.42 -0.38
C ARG A 97 19.93 -5.81 -1.85
N LEU A 98 19.23 -5.11 -2.72
CA LEU A 98 19.21 -5.42 -4.15
C LEU A 98 20.44 -4.85 -4.90
N PHE A 99 20.91 -3.66 -4.50
CA PHE A 99 22.01 -2.93 -5.14
C PHE A 99 23.05 -2.42 -4.13
N PRO A 100 23.78 -3.30 -3.39
CA PRO A 100 24.63 -2.89 -2.27
C PRO A 100 25.78 -1.97 -2.68
N TYR A 101 26.25 -2.07 -3.94
CA TYR A 101 27.44 -1.33 -4.42
C TYR A 101 27.15 -0.47 -5.65
N GLN A 102 25.89 -0.36 -6.06
CA GLN A 102 25.48 0.32 -7.30
C GLN A 102 24.43 1.38 -7.02
N ASN A 103 24.37 2.38 -7.89
CA ASN A 103 23.25 3.29 -7.92
C ASN A 103 22.02 2.55 -8.47
N PRO A 104 20.92 2.43 -7.69
CA PRO A 104 19.74 1.69 -8.13
C PRO A 104 18.95 2.42 -9.23
N ILE A 105 19.14 3.73 -9.42
CA ILE A 105 18.35 4.53 -10.35
C ILE A 105 18.58 4.08 -11.79
N ARG A 106 17.48 3.90 -12.52
CA ARG A 106 17.39 3.35 -13.88
C ARG A 106 17.70 1.86 -14.01
N GLN A 107 18.06 1.19 -12.91
CA GLN A 107 18.22 -0.26 -12.88
C GLN A 107 16.87 -0.98 -12.98
N LYS A 108 16.91 -2.26 -13.33
CA LYS A 108 15.73 -3.11 -13.47
C LYS A 108 15.60 -4.04 -12.26
N VAL A 109 14.37 -4.17 -11.76
CA VAL A 109 14.00 -5.06 -10.65
C VAL A 109 12.85 -5.94 -11.11
N TRP A 110 12.94 -7.23 -10.85
CA TRP A 110 11.83 -8.15 -11.03
C TRP A 110 10.82 -7.98 -9.90
N VAL A 111 9.59 -7.65 -10.27
CA VAL A 111 8.43 -7.68 -9.40
C VAL A 111 7.53 -8.80 -9.92
N GLY A 112 7.61 -9.95 -9.31
CA GLY A 112 6.99 -11.17 -9.83
C GLY A 112 7.57 -11.60 -11.16
N LYS A 113 6.76 -11.54 -12.21
CA LYS A 113 7.14 -11.94 -13.57
C LYS A 113 7.48 -10.76 -14.48
N GLU A 114 7.43 -9.54 -13.99
CA GLU A 114 7.64 -8.34 -14.79
C GLU A 114 8.82 -7.51 -14.30
N LEU A 115 9.51 -6.85 -15.22
CA LEU A 115 10.62 -5.94 -14.94
C LEU A 115 10.11 -4.51 -14.75
N TYR A 116 10.47 -3.93 -13.61
CA TYR A 116 10.22 -2.54 -13.26
C TYR A 116 11.50 -1.73 -13.29
N THR A 117 11.39 -0.46 -13.68
CA THR A 117 12.51 0.47 -13.66
C THR A 117 12.53 1.21 -12.34
N VAL A 118 13.67 1.21 -11.65
CA VAL A 118 13.86 1.99 -10.43
C VAL A 118 13.97 3.47 -10.80
N VAL A 119 13.05 4.30 -10.26
CA VAL A 119 13.02 5.74 -10.51
C VAL A 119 13.41 6.57 -9.30
N GLY A 120 13.42 5.97 -8.11
CA GLY A 120 13.78 6.64 -6.87
C GLY A 120 14.23 5.68 -5.77
N GLU A 121 14.91 6.24 -4.79
CA GLU A 121 15.30 5.62 -3.52
C GLU A 121 14.93 6.58 -2.39
N THR A 122 14.29 6.08 -1.33
CA THR A 122 13.97 6.91 -0.16
C THR A 122 15.14 6.97 0.80
N LYS A 123 15.19 8.04 1.62
CA LYS A 123 16.05 8.07 2.78
C LYS A 123 15.63 7.04 3.82
N PRO A 124 16.56 6.57 4.68
CA PRO A 124 16.18 5.70 5.79
C PRO A 124 15.22 6.44 6.74
N ARG A 125 14.19 5.74 7.20
CA ARG A 125 13.28 6.24 8.22
C ARG A 125 13.83 5.86 9.60
N THR A 126 13.90 6.84 10.48
CA THR A 126 14.19 6.62 11.90
C THR A 126 12.89 6.30 12.65
N ALA A 127 12.98 5.54 13.73
CA ALA A 127 11.83 5.11 14.52
C ALA A 127 10.98 6.27 15.07
N SER A 128 11.57 7.45 15.25
CA SER A 128 10.92 8.67 15.74
C SER A 128 10.02 9.36 14.71
N ALA A 129 10.18 9.06 13.43
CA ALA A 129 9.39 9.65 12.35
C ALA A 129 8.12 8.85 12.03
N ALA A 130 7.92 7.70 12.67
CA ALA A 130 6.71 6.89 12.51
C ALA A 130 5.60 7.42 13.42
N ILE A 131 4.52 7.90 12.80
CA ILE A 131 3.28 8.23 13.49
C ILE A 131 2.73 6.94 14.10
N GLY A 132 2.81 6.80 15.44
CA GLY A 132 2.34 5.62 16.17
C GLY A 132 3.48 4.71 16.63
N GLY A 133 4.40 5.24 17.37
CA GLY A 133 5.54 4.67 18.10
C GLY A 133 5.58 3.17 18.38
N SER A 134 5.65 2.30 17.40
CA SER A 134 5.79 0.88 17.63
C SER A 134 6.72 0.22 16.59
N MET A 135 7.06 -1.02 16.84
CA MET A 135 8.03 -1.90 16.19
C MET A 135 8.11 -1.89 14.64
N ASP A 136 7.19 -1.21 13.98
CA ASP A 136 7.08 -1.15 12.51
C ASP A 136 8.13 -0.25 11.83
N ALA A 137 8.82 0.63 12.53
CA ALA A 137 9.78 1.56 11.93
C ALA A 137 10.92 0.85 11.16
N ARG A 138 11.33 -0.34 11.61
CA ARG A 138 12.31 -1.17 10.91
C ARG A 138 11.77 -1.75 9.61
N GLU A 139 10.48 -2.01 9.53
CA GLU A 139 9.85 -2.61 8.34
C GLU A 139 9.66 -1.60 7.20
N TYR A 140 9.41 -0.32 7.49
CA TYR A 140 9.24 0.71 6.44
C TYR A 140 10.45 0.89 5.53
N ASN A 141 11.65 0.60 6.00
CA ASN A 141 12.86 0.66 5.19
C ASN A 141 12.99 -0.52 4.21
N LEU A 142 12.12 -1.51 4.33
CA LEU A 142 12.01 -2.67 3.43
C LEU A 142 10.87 -2.56 2.42
N ASP A 143 10.26 -1.39 2.29
CA ASP A 143 9.17 -1.16 1.37
C ASP A 143 9.66 -0.98 -0.08
N ALA A 144 8.73 -1.16 -1.00
CA ALA A 144 8.87 -0.78 -2.40
C ALA A 144 7.56 -0.16 -2.89
N TYR A 145 7.63 0.99 -3.53
CA TYR A 145 6.45 1.78 -3.91
C TYR A 145 6.27 1.75 -5.42
N ILE A 146 5.06 1.41 -5.86
CA ILE A 146 4.65 1.45 -7.27
C ILE A 146 3.37 2.26 -7.42
N PRO A 147 3.02 2.78 -8.61
CA PRO A 147 1.74 3.42 -8.82
C PRO A 147 0.59 2.46 -8.49
N LEU A 148 -0.43 2.92 -7.78
CA LEU A 148 -1.60 2.10 -7.44
C LEU A 148 -2.25 1.53 -8.70
N SER A 149 -2.37 2.34 -9.75
CA SER A 149 -2.88 1.90 -11.06
C SER A 149 -2.05 0.79 -11.71
N THR A 150 -0.73 0.83 -11.53
CA THR A 150 0.15 -0.26 -12.01
C THR A 150 -0.10 -1.54 -11.24
N MET A 151 -0.28 -1.45 -9.91
CA MET A 151 -0.62 -2.60 -9.09
C MET A 151 -1.96 -3.22 -9.53
N GLU A 152 -2.97 -2.41 -9.77
CA GLU A 152 -4.28 -2.85 -10.25
C GLU A 152 -4.20 -3.56 -11.62
N ILE A 153 -3.53 -2.94 -12.58
CA ILE A 153 -3.46 -3.43 -13.97
C ILE A 153 -2.56 -4.67 -14.09
N ARG A 154 -1.42 -4.71 -13.38
CA ARG A 154 -0.37 -5.72 -13.60
C ARG A 154 -0.40 -6.87 -12.62
N ILE A 155 -0.76 -6.60 -11.36
CA ILE A 155 -0.80 -7.61 -10.31
C ILE A 155 -2.23 -8.08 -10.08
N GLY A 156 -3.20 -7.16 -10.22
CA GLY A 156 -4.62 -7.43 -9.96
C GLY A 156 -4.93 -7.54 -8.47
N ASP A 157 -6.19 -7.71 -8.13
CA ASP A 157 -6.68 -7.70 -6.75
C ASP A 157 -6.42 -9.00 -6.00
N ARG A 158 -6.17 -10.08 -6.74
CA ARG A 158 -6.04 -11.43 -6.20
C ARG A 158 -4.57 -11.81 -6.04
N VAL A 159 -4.19 -12.13 -4.83
CA VAL A 159 -2.85 -12.64 -4.50
C VAL A 159 -2.96 -14.09 -4.06
N MET A 160 -2.24 -14.97 -4.74
CA MET A 160 -2.20 -16.40 -4.44
C MET A 160 -0.92 -16.73 -3.68
N LYS A 161 -1.06 -17.42 -2.54
CA LYS A 161 0.05 -17.95 -1.77
C LYS A 161 -0.08 -19.46 -1.67
N ARG A 162 1.04 -20.15 -1.77
CA ARG A 162 1.11 -21.58 -1.51
C ARG A 162 1.35 -21.80 -0.02
N VAL A 163 0.46 -22.56 0.62
CA VAL A 163 0.58 -22.94 2.02
C VAL A 163 0.57 -24.47 2.08
N GLY A 164 1.75 -25.07 2.26
CA GLY A 164 1.91 -26.52 2.18
C GLY A 164 1.60 -27.05 0.78
N SER A 165 0.66 -27.98 0.68
CA SER A 165 0.18 -28.57 -0.59
C SER A 165 -0.99 -27.84 -1.21
N SER A 166 -1.58 -26.84 -0.55
CA SER A 166 -2.76 -26.11 -1.01
C SER A 166 -2.43 -24.68 -1.44
N TRP A 167 -3.30 -24.11 -2.31
CA TRP A 167 -3.25 -22.72 -2.70
C TRP A 167 -4.32 -21.94 -1.94
N GLN A 168 -3.91 -20.86 -1.31
CA GLN A 168 -4.79 -19.90 -0.65
C GLN A 168 -4.73 -18.57 -1.41
N GLY A 169 -5.90 -18.02 -1.73
CA GLY A 169 -6.06 -16.74 -2.40
C GLY A 169 -6.65 -15.69 -1.47
N GLU A 170 -6.14 -14.48 -1.55
CA GLU A 170 -6.73 -13.30 -0.94
C GLU A 170 -7.08 -12.31 -2.04
N GLU A 171 -8.29 -11.78 -2.01
CA GLU A 171 -8.75 -10.73 -2.90
C GLU A 171 -8.99 -9.46 -2.10
N VAL A 172 -8.11 -8.48 -2.26
CA VAL A 172 -8.14 -7.18 -1.57
C VAL A 172 -7.95 -6.09 -2.59
N GLN A 173 -8.86 -5.14 -2.65
CA GLN A 173 -8.77 -4.00 -3.58
C GLN A 173 -7.93 -2.86 -2.98
N LEU A 174 -8.23 -2.47 -1.75
CA LEU A 174 -7.50 -1.44 -1.02
C LEU A 174 -7.19 -1.92 0.40
N SER A 175 -6.01 -1.57 0.89
CA SER A 175 -5.61 -1.88 2.26
C SER A 175 -5.93 -0.73 3.20
N GLN A 176 -5.87 0.51 2.70
CA GLN A 176 -6.09 1.71 3.50
C GLN A 176 -6.60 2.86 2.64
N ILE A 177 -7.48 3.66 3.22
CA ILE A 177 -7.89 4.98 2.71
C ILE A 177 -7.56 6.00 3.80
N THR A 178 -6.70 6.96 3.48
CA THR A 178 -6.36 8.06 4.39
C THR A 178 -7.11 9.30 3.97
N ILE A 179 -7.85 9.89 4.91
CA ILE A 179 -8.71 11.05 4.68
C ILE A 179 -8.13 12.26 5.42
N GLY A 180 -7.93 13.34 4.70
CA GLY A 180 -7.64 14.65 5.27
C GLY A 180 -8.89 15.53 5.26
N VAL A 181 -9.29 16.01 6.43
CA VAL A 181 -10.47 16.85 6.64
C VAL A 181 -10.06 18.32 6.67
N ASP A 182 -10.98 19.21 6.33
CA ASP A 182 -10.75 20.66 6.24
C ASP A 182 -10.50 21.34 7.59
N ALA A 183 -11.13 20.85 8.66
CA ALA A 183 -10.99 21.36 10.01
C ALA A 183 -10.98 20.22 11.04
N ILE A 184 -10.30 20.44 12.16
CA ILE A 184 -10.17 19.46 13.25
C ILE A 184 -11.55 19.15 13.86
N GLU A 185 -12.38 20.16 13.97
CA GLU A 185 -13.74 20.07 14.52
C GLU A 185 -14.64 19.11 13.72
N ASN A 186 -14.34 18.95 12.42
CA ASN A 186 -15.12 18.09 11.52
C ASN A 186 -14.63 16.63 11.50
N VAL A 187 -13.55 16.30 12.21
CA VAL A 187 -12.93 14.96 12.12
C VAL A 187 -13.83 13.89 12.70
N ASP A 188 -14.39 14.10 13.91
CA ASP A 188 -15.23 13.10 14.55
C ASP A 188 -16.54 12.89 13.79
N GLU A 189 -17.15 13.96 13.29
CA GLU A 189 -18.35 13.87 12.45
C GLU A 189 -18.07 13.14 11.14
N THR A 190 -16.97 13.49 10.47
CA THR A 190 -16.54 12.83 9.24
C THR A 190 -16.28 11.34 9.47
N ALA A 191 -15.63 10.99 10.57
CA ALA A 191 -15.38 9.58 10.94
C ALA A 191 -16.68 8.80 11.16
N ALA A 192 -17.65 9.40 11.87
CA ALA A 192 -18.96 8.78 12.09
C ALA A 192 -19.74 8.57 10.78
N ILE A 193 -19.69 9.53 9.85
CA ILE A 193 -20.31 9.41 8.53
C ILE A 193 -19.65 8.28 7.74
N ILE A 194 -18.31 8.21 7.71
CA ILE A 194 -17.57 7.14 7.04
C ILE A 194 -17.93 5.78 7.61
N GLN A 195 -17.97 5.64 8.93
CA GLN A 195 -18.33 4.40 9.60
C GLN A 195 -19.75 3.94 9.23
N THR A 196 -20.70 4.86 9.23
CA THR A 196 -22.08 4.58 8.82
C THR A 196 -22.17 4.16 7.35
N LEU A 197 -21.41 4.87 6.48
CA LEU A 197 -21.36 4.56 5.06
C LEU A 197 -20.78 3.16 4.80
N LEU A 198 -19.66 2.81 5.43
CA LEU A 198 -19.04 1.51 5.29
C LEU A 198 -19.94 0.39 5.83
N ALA A 199 -20.54 0.57 7.01
CA ALA A 199 -21.48 -0.38 7.59
C ALA A 199 -22.68 -0.71 6.68
N LYS A 200 -23.10 0.25 5.87
CA LYS A 200 -24.20 0.05 4.92
C LYS A 200 -23.83 -0.84 3.73
N TYR A 201 -22.57 -0.80 3.30
CA TYR A 201 -22.12 -1.48 2.07
C TYR A 201 -21.27 -2.72 2.32
N HIS A 202 -20.81 -2.94 3.55
CA HIS A 202 -20.07 -4.13 3.96
C HIS A 202 -20.97 -5.07 4.75
N ALA A 203 -21.10 -6.30 4.27
CA ALA A 203 -21.89 -7.33 4.97
C ALA A 203 -21.19 -7.87 6.22
N GLN A 204 -19.87 -7.70 6.29
CA GLN A 204 -19.02 -8.07 7.43
C GLN A 204 -18.18 -6.86 7.82
N GLU A 205 -17.88 -6.74 9.11
CA GLU A 205 -17.04 -5.69 9.65
C GLU A 205 -15.56 -6.05 9.43
N ASP A 206 -15.11 -5.93 8.17
CA ASP A 206 -13.75 -6.24 7.71
C ASP A 206 -12.88 -4.97 7.52
N TYR A 207 -13.26 -3.88 8.14
CA TYR A 207 -12.60 -2.58 8.12
C TYR A 207 -12.53 -1.98 9.53
N ALA A 208 -11.65 -1.00 9.72
CA ALA A 208 -11.58 -0.20 10.94
C ALA A 208 -11.45 1.29 10.57
N VAL A 209 -12.20 2.14 11.26
CA VAL A 209 -12.06 3.60 11.17
C VAL A 209 -11.26 4.08 12.38
N VAL A 210 -10.08 4.65 12.12
CA VAL A 210 -9.15 5.10 13.17
C VAL A 210 -8.97 6.61 13.06
N VAL A 211 -9.23 7.31 14.17
CA VAL A 211 -8.95 8.74 14.32
C VAL A 211 -7.74 8.92 15.23
N PRO A 212 -6.60 9.44 14.72
CA PRO A 212 -5.38 9.60 15.51
C PRO A 212 -5.50 10.83 16.44
N LYS A 213 -6.20 10.68 17.56
CA LYS A 213 -6.49 11.78 18.51
C LYS A 213 -5.25 12.50 19.03
N GLU A 214 -4.16 11.77 19.24
CA GLU A 214 -2.89 12.37 19.71
C GLU A 214 -2.31 13.37 18.72
N LEU A 215 -2.43 13.10 17.41
CA LEU A 215 -1.98 14.01 16.36
C LEU A 215 -2.86 15.26 16.28
N LEU A 216 -4.16 15.11 16.53
CA LEU A 216 -5.10 16.24 16.56
C LEU A 216 -4.76 17.18 17.72
N ILE A 217 -4.52 16.64 18.91
CA ILE A 217 -4.12 17.42 20.10
C ILE A 217 -2.78 18.13 19.88
N GLN A 218 -1.81 17.49 19.21
CA GLN A 218 -0.55 18.14 18.86
C GLN A 218 -0.74 19.30 17.87
N ALA A 219 -1.59 19.13 16.86
CA ALA A 219 -1.91 20.15 15.88
C ALA A 219 -2.61 21.37 16.51
N GLU A 220 -3.48 21.17 17.50
CA GLU A 220 -4.12 22.23 18.28
C GLU A 220 -3.13 23.02 19.13
N ARG A 221 -2.13 22.35 19.72
CA ARG A 221 -1.08 23.02 20.54
C ARG A 221 -0.10 23.84 19.74
N GLN A 222 -0.02 23.66 18.43
CA GLN A 222 0.87 24.40 17.53
C GLN A 222 0.19 25.61 16.85
N ARG A 223 -1.10 25.84 17.10
CA ARG A 223 -1.87 27.02 16.71
C ARG A 223 -1.83 28.07 17.84
#